data_60c2d650612819b639782d74860fd1b0
#
_entry.id   60c2d650612819b639782d74860fd1b0
#
_cell.length_a   1.000
_cell.length_b   1.000
_cell.length_c   1.000
_cell.angle_alpha   90.00
_cell.angle_beta   90.00
_cell.angle_gamma   90.00
#
_symmetry.space_group_name_H-M   'P 1'
#
loop_
_entity.id
_entity.type
_entity.pdbx_description
1 polymer ?
#
loop_
_entity_poly.entity_id
_entity_poly.type
_entity_poly.pdbx_seq_one_letter_code
_entity_poly.pdbx_strand_id
1 'polypeptide(L)'
;MTKIDIVSGFLGAGKTTLIKKLLKEALQGEQVVLIENEFGEIGIDGGFLKEAGVEITEMNSGCICCSLVGDFASALKQVLDQYHPDRILIEPSGVGKLSDVMRAVEGATGEAGVHLNSAVAVVDAKKCKTYLKNFGEFFENQIEHAGTIILSRTGEMSEEKINQCIGLIRQHNEKAAIITTPWDELDGKKIMEAIEGAKDLEAELLKAVMEEHEHEHHHHDHDDECCHHDHDHEEHEHHHDHDHDHEEHEHHHDHDHEEHEHHHD
;
A
#
# COMPACT_ATOMS: atom_id res chain seq x y z
N MET A 1 10.87 -13.12 -13.90
CA MET A 1 9.97 -12.88 -12.76
C MET A 1 9.36 -11.51 -12.97
N THR A 2 8.04 -11.42 -13.12
CA THR A 2 7.32 -10.18 -13.44
C THR A 2 7.26 -9.26 -12.22
N LYS A 3 7.62 -7.99 -12.41
CA LYS A 3 7.55 -6.96 -11.38
C LYS A 3 6.14 -6.36 -11.31
N ILE A 4 5.61 -6.15 -10.11
CA ILE A 4 4.34 -5.45 -9.91
C ILE A 4 4.61 -4.13 -9.17
N ASP A 5 4.18 -3.02 -9.75
CA ASP A 5 4.26 -1.70 -9.15
C ASP A 5 2.85 -1.12 -8.96
N ILE A 6 2.55 -0.66 -7.76
CA ILE A 6 1.27 -0.02 -7.43
C ILE A 6 1.48 1.48 -7.36
N VAL A 7 0.73 2.23 -8.16
CA VAL A 7 0.73 3.71 -8.15
C VAL A 7 -0.60 4.19 -7.58
N SER A 8 -0.66 4.33 -6.27
CA SER A 8 -1.80 4.80 -5.51
C SER A 8 -1.76 6.32 -5.29
N GLY A 9 -2.80 6.86 -4.73
CA GLY A 9 -2.93 8.28 -4.40
C GLY A 9 -4.38 8.75 -4.54
N PHE A 10 -4.72 9.81 -3.83
CA PHE A 10 -6.09 10.30 -3.78
C PHE A 10 -6.58 10.86 -5.13
N LEU A 11 -7.89 11.11 -5.23
CA LEU A 11 -8.52 11.63 -6.46
C LEU A 11 -7.83 12.92 -6.95
N GLY A 12 -7.47 12.94 -8.23
CA GLY A 12 -6.82 14.08 -8.87
C GLY A 12 -5.40 14.39 -8.38
N ALA A 13 -4.75 13.49 -7.65
CA ALA A 13 -3.36 13.68 -7.19
C ALA A 13 -2.34 13.67 -8.33
N GLY A 14 -2.67 13.09 -9.50
CA GLY A 14 -1.81 13.03 -10.67
C GLY A 14 -1.24 11.63 -10.94
N LYS A 15 -1.85 10.56 -10.45
CA LYS A 15 -1.43 9.17 -10.69
C LYS A 15 -1.23 8.85 -12.17
N THR A 16 -2.26 9.04 -12.96
CA THR A 16 -2.23 8.81 -14.42
C THR A 16 -1.15 9.64 -15.12
N THR A 17 -0.92 10.89 -14.67
CA THR A 17 0.15 11.75 -15.21
C THR A 17 1.52 11.16 -14.91
N LEU A 18 1.75 10.67 -13.69
CA LEU A 18 3.00 9.99 -13.31
C LEU A 18 3.20 8.72 -14.14
N ILE A 19 2.17 7.88 -14.24
CA ILE A 19 2.22 6.63 -15.02
C ILE A 19 2.60 6.92 -16.48
N LYS A 20 1.95 7.90 -17.13
CA LYS A 20 2.29 8.31 -18.50
C LYS A 20 3.76 8.73 -18.63
N LYS A 21 4.27 9.47 -17.65
CA LYS A 21 5.69 9.88 -17.65
C LYS A 21 6.62 8.68 -17.50
N LEU A 22 6.34 7.75 -16.58
CA LEU A 22 7.15 6.54 -16.39
C LEU A 22 7.15 5.66 -17.63
N LEU A 23 5.99 5.43 -18.24
CA LEU A 23 5.86 4.67 -19.48
C LEU A 23 6.68 5.27 -20.62
N LYS A 24 6.65 6.59 -20.77
CA LYS A 24 7.34 7.30 -21.84
C LYS A 24 8.85 7.39 -21.64
N GLU A 25 9.32 7.57 -20.39
CA GLU A 25 10.71 7.96 -20.12
C GLU A 25 11.55 6.86 -19.47
N ALA A 26 10.92 5.95 -18.69
CA ALA A 26 11.62 4.94 -17.92
C ALA A 26 11.43 3.51 -18.42
N LEU A 27 10.24 3.17 -18.89
CA LEU A 27 9.84 1.79 -19.16
C LEU A 27 9.86 1.42 -20.66
N GLN A 28 10.55 2.20 -21.48
CA GLN A 28 10.71 1.89 -22.90
C GLN A 28 11.47 0.58 -23.09
N GLY A 29 10.89 -0.32 -23.89
CA GLY A 29 11.46 -1.62 -24.21
C GLY A 29 11.08 -2.73 -23.23
N GLU A 30 10.33 -2.43 -22.15
CA GLU A 30 9.68 -3.44 -21.31
C GLU A 30 8.27 -3.78 -21.85
N GLN A 31 7.86 -5.04 -21.71
CA GLN A 31 6.46 -5.41 -21.90
C GLN A 31 5.69 -5.07 -20.61
N VAL A 32 4.91 -3.99 -20.68
CA VAL A 32 4.17 -3.48 -19.55
C VAL A 32 2.67 -3.70 -19.72
N VAL A 33 2.02 -4.31 -18.73
CA VAL A 33 0.55 -4.34 -18.61
C VAL A 33 0.13 -3.29 -17.59
N LEU A 34 -0.82 -2.45 -17.97
CA LEU A 34 -1.44 -1.47 -17.08
C LEU A 34 -2.83 -1.95 -16.67
N ILE A 35 -3.06 -2.06 -15.37
CA ILE A 35 -4.35 -2.38 -14.77
C ILE A 35 -4.89 -1.13 -14.11
N GLU A 36 -5.94 -0.55 -14.67
CA GLU A 36 -6.62 0.62 -14.14
C GLU A 36 -7.93 0.23 -13.48
N ASN A 37 -8.19 0.78 -12.30
CA ASN A 37 -9.44 0.59 -11.57
C ASN A 37 -10.17 1.93 -11.43
N GLU A 38 -10.64 2.47 -12.53
CA GLU A 38 -11.43 3.70 -12.52
C GLU A 38 -12.88 3.44 -12.97
N PHE A 39 -13.83 3.94 -12.17
CA PHE A 39 -15.23 3.97 -12.54
C PHE A 39 -15.46 5.14 -13.51
N GLY A 40 -15.59 4.82 -14.79
CA GLY A 40 -16.12 5.73 -15.80
C GLY A 40 -15.11 6.64 -16.48
N GLU A 41 -14.99 6.44 -17.78
CA GLU A 41 -14.40 7.27 -18.83
C GLU A 41 -12.87 7.43 -18.87
N ILE A 42 -12.34 6.75 -19.89
CA ILE A 42 -11.11 7.03 -20.62
C ILE A 42 -9.82 6.85 -19.80
N GLY A 43 -9.39 5.62 -19.77
CA GLY A 43 -8.00 5.24 -19.53
C GLY A 43 -7.01 6.02 -20.40
N ILE A 44 -5.75 5.69 -20.30
CA ILE A 44 -4.68 6.27 -21.12
C ILE A 44 -5.03 6.09 -22.61
N ASP A 45 -4.99 7.16 -23.36
CA ASP A 45 -5.34 7.17 -24.78
C ASP A 45 -4.49 6.15 -25.54
N GLY A 46 -5.11 5.13 -26.17
CA GLY A 46 -4.40 4.07 -26.90
C GLY A 46 -3.49 4.59 -28.01
N GLY A 47 -3.67 5.85 -28.47
CA GLY A 47 -2.77 6.57 -29.36
C GLY A 47 -1.44 6.94 -28.70
N PHE A 48 -1.47 7.42 -27.46
CA PHE A 48 -0.28 7.76 -26.68
C PHE A 48 0.63 6.54 -26.44
N LEU A 49 0.03 5.39 -26.25
CA LEU A 49 0.72 4.14 -25.91
C LEU A 49 1.53 3.60 -27.09
N LYS A 50 0.98 3.70 -28.31
CA LYS A 50 1.70 3.33 -29.54
C LYS A 50 2.90 4.21 -29.82
N GLU A 51 2.83 5.51 -29.48
CA GLU A 51 3.93 6.44 -29.64
C GLU A 51 5.07 6.20 -28.63
N ALA A 52 4.76 5.68 -27.45
CA ALA A 52 5.74 5.40 -26.41
C ALA A 52 6.62 4.16 -26.71
N GLY A 53 6.25 3.33 -27.69
CA GLY A 53 6.98 2.11 -28.04
C GLY A 53 6.89 1.02 -26.95
N VAL A 54 5.91 1.13 -26.07
CA VAL A 54 5.60 0.19 -25.00
C VAL A 54 4.37 -0.59 -25.42
N GLU A 55 4.43 -1.92 -25.36
CA GLU A 55 3.27 -2.75 -25.62
C GLU A 55 2.41 -2.79 -24.36
N ILE A 56 1.33 -2.00 -24.36
CA ILE A 56 0.46 -1.87 -23.19
C ILE A 56 -0.87 -2.51 -23.48
N THR A 57 -1.31 -3.35 -22.57
CA THR A 57 -2.66 -3.88 -22.52
C THR A 57 -3.40 -3.21 -21.38
N GLU A 58 -4.41 -2.41 -21.72
CA GLU A 58 -5.33 -1.85 -20.74
C GLU A 58 -6.34 -2.94 -20.35
N MET A 59 -6.47 -3.19 -19.06
CA MET A 59 -7.51 -4.04 -18.52
C MET A 59 -8.41 -3.20 -17.60
N ASN A 60 -9.61 -2.91 -18.06
CA ASN A 60 -10.67 -2.34 -17.25
C ASN A 60 -11.32 -3.48 -16.43
N SER A 61 -10.63 -3.91 -15.38
CA SER A 61 -11.19 -4.89 -14.43
C SER A 61 -12.13 -4.15 -13.49
N GLY A 62 -13.42 -4.37 -13.60
CA GLY A 62 -14.40 -3.82 -12.66
C GLY A 62 -13.98 -4.11 -11.22
N CYS A 63 -13.85 -3.05 -10.40
CA CYS A 63 -13.60 -3.06 -8.96
C CYS A 63 -12.64 -4.13 -8.41
N ILE A 64 -11.33 -3.92 -8.55
CA ILE A 64 -10.32 -4.67 -7.78
C ILE A 64 -10.58 -4.53 -6.26
N CYS A 65 -11.14 -3.39 -5.83
CA CYS A 65 -11.47 -3.13 -4.42
C CYS A 65 -12.74 -3.82 -3.93
N CYS A 66 -13.64 -4.26 -4.82
CA CYS A 66 -14.95 -4.80 -4.44
C CYS A 66 -15.10 -6.29 -4.67
N SER A 67 -14.26 -6.91 -5.49
CA SER A 67 -14.29 -8.35 -5.75
C SER A 67 -13.13 -9.00 -5.02
N LEU A 68 -13.44 -9.61 -3.92
CA LEU A 68 -12.67 -10.60 -3.15
C LEU A 68 -11.35 -11.09 -3.79
N VAL A 69 -10.33 -11.18 -2.98
CA VAL A 69 -8.94 -11.62 -3.24
C VAL A 69 -8.81 -12.79 -4.27
N GLY A 70 -9.83 -13.64 -4.38
CA GLY A 70 -9.84 -14.77 -5.32
C GLY A 70 -9.96 -14.40 -6.81
N ASP A 71 -10.74 -13.36 -7.13
CA ASP A 71 -10.95 -12.93 -8.52
C ASP A 71 -9.70 -12.19 -9.04
N PHE A 72 -9.01 -11.46 -8.18
CA PHE A 72 -7.78 -10.74 -8.55
C PHE A 72 -6.63 -11.70 -8.90
N ALA A 73 -6.42 -12.75 -8.10
CA ALA A 73 -5.39 -13.75 -8.37
C ALA A 73 -5.65 -14.46 -9.71
N SER A 74 -6.91 -14.78 -10.01
CA SER A 74 -7.31 -15.37 -11.28
C SER A 74 -7.07 -14.43 -12.47
N ALA A 75 -7.45 -13.16 -12.33
CA ALA A 75 -7.22 -12.14 -13.35
C ALA A 75 -5.71 -11.91 -13.60
N LEU A 76 -4.92 -11.83 -12.54
CA LEU A 76 -3.47 -11.69 -12.63
C LEU A 76 -2.83 -12.89 -13.36
N LYS A 77 -3.27 -14.10 -13.05
CA LYS A 77 -2.79 -15.30 -13.74
C LYS A 77 -3.12 -15.27 -15.24
N GLN A 78 -4.34 -14.86 -15.63
CA GLN A 78 -4.70 -14.71 -17.03
C GLN A 78 -3.80 -13.70 -17.75
N VAL A 79 -3.49 -12.56 -17.11
CA VAL A 79 -2.56 -11.55 -17.65
C VAL A 79 -1.18 -12.14 -17.90
N LEU A 80 -0.66 -12.88 -16.93
CA LEU A 80 0.66 -13.50 -17.02
C LEU A 80 0.71 -14.56 -18.12
N ASP A 81 -0.32 -15.42 -18.21
CA ASP A 81 -0.38 -16.49 -19.20
C ASP A 81 -0.57 -15.95 -20.64
N GLN A 82 -1.29 -14.85 -20.78
CA GLN A 82 -1.62 -14.28 -22.08
C GLN A 82 -0.54 -13.34 -22.62
N TYR A 83 0.04 -12.49 -21.76
CA TYR A 83 0.90 -11.40 -22.20
C TYR A 83 2.38 -11.57 -21.83
N HIS A 84 2.71 -12.45 -20.87
CA HIS A 84 4.08 -12.67 -20.36
C HIS A 84 4.82 -11.38 -20.06
N PRO A 85 4.23 -10.43 -19.30
CA PRO A 85 4.82 -9.10 -19.12
C PRO A 85 6.08 -9.12 -18.27
N ASP A 86 6.99 -8.18 -18.56
CA ASP A 86 8.12 -7.88 -17.69
C ASP A 86 7.68 -7.15 -16.42
N ARG A 87 6.62 -6.33 -16.58
CA ARG A 87 6.10 -5.44 -15.53
C ARG A 87 4.58 -5.28 -15.60
N ILE A 88 3.95 -5.21 -14.45
CA ILE A 88 2.54 -4.85 -14.29
C ILE A 88 2.46 -3.58 -13.47
N LEU A 89 1.85 -2.53 -14.01
CA LEU A 89 1.49 -1.32 -13.29
C LEU A 89 0.03 -1.41 -12.85
N ILE A 90 -0.25 -1.15 -11.59
CA ILE A 90 -1.61 -1.11 -11.05
C ILE A 90 -1.93 0.32 -10.61
N GLU A 91 -2.94 0.94 -11.20
CA GLU A 91 -3.52 2.20 -10.75
C GLU A 91 -4.84 1.92 -10.03
N PRO A 92 -4.88 1.83 -8.69
CA PRO A 92 -6.11 1.62 -7.96
C PRO A 92 -6.95 2.89 -7.92
N SER A 93 -8.25 2.75 -7.61
CA SER A 93 -9.14 3.88 -7.37
C SER A 93 -8.56 4.87 -6.35
N GLY A 94 -8.75 6.16 -6.59
CA GLY A 94 -8.28 7.20 -5.68
C GLY A 94 -8.89 7.18 -4.29
N VAL A 95 -9.97 6.45 -4.08
CA VAL A 95 -10.60 6.20 -2.77
C VAL A 95 -10.36 4.77 -2.27
N GLY A 96 -9.45 4.02 -2.91
CA GLY A 96 -9.04 2.67 -2.47
C GLY A 96 -7.97 2.74 -1.38
N LYS A 97 -7.98 1.74 -0.49
CA LYS A 97 -6.89 1.52 0.47
C LYS A 97 -5.73 0.83 -0.22
N LEU A 98 -4.53 1.39 -0.11
CA LEU A 98 -3.32 0.80 -0.67
C LEU A 98 -3.02 -0.57 -0.06
N SER A 99 -3.23 -0.72 1.25
CA SER A 99 -3.06 -1.99 1.98
C SER A 99 -3.90 -3.14 1.41
N ASP A 100 -5.10 -2.87 0.89
CA ASP A 100 -5.98 -3.91 0.35
C ASP A 100 -5.45 -4.39 -1.00
N VAL A 101 -4.97 -3.46 -1.84
CA VAL A 101 -4.35 -3.80 -3.13
C VAL A 101 -3.05 -4.57 -2.91
N MET A 102 -2.20 -4.13 -1.98
CA MET A 102 -0.95 -4.84 -1.63
C MET A 102 -1.24 -6.27 -1.17
N ARG A 103 -2.22 -6.46 -0.28
CA ARG A 103 -2.62 -7.78 0.21
C ARG A 103 -3.15 -8.68 -0.91
N ALA A 104 -3.92 -8.12 -1.84
CA ALA A 104 -4.41 -8.86 -3.01
C ALA A 104 -3.25 -9.31 -3.92
N VAL A 105 -2.27 -8.44 -4.15
CA VAL A 105 -1.05 -8.77 -4.92
C VAL A 105 -0.23 -9.84 -4.20
N GLU A 106 0.04 -9.67 -2.91
CA GLU A 106 0.81 -10.63 -2.09
C GLU A 106 0.15 -12.01 -2.05
N GLY A 107 -1.17 -12.06 -1.92
CA GLY A 107 -1.94 -13.31 -1.99
C GLY A 107 -1.82 -14.04 -3.33
N ALA A 108 -1.57 -13.31 -4.42
CA ALA A 108 -1.40 -13.86 -5.75
C ALA A 108 0.06 -14.22 -6.11
N THR A 109 1.06 -13.71 -5.37
CA THR A 109 2.49 -13.87 -5.71
C THR A 109 3.00 -15.29 -5.49
N GLY A 110 2.41 -16.07 -4.56
CA GLY A 110 2.91 -17.39 -4.17
C GLY A 110 2.92 -18.44 -5.30
N GLU A 111 2.05 -18.32 -6.31
CA GLU A 111 1.88 -19.30 -7.37
C GLU A 111 2.28 -18.83 -8.77
N ALA A 112 2.45 -17.53 -8.99
CA ALA A 112 2.45 -16.94 -10.33
C ALA A 112 3.82 -16.46 -10.85
N GLY A 113 4.91 -16.57 -10.10
CA GLY A 113 6.23 -16.09 -10.56
C GLY A 113 6.31 -14.56 -10.66
N VAL A 114 5.53 -13.84 -9.87
CA VAL A 114 5.49 -12.39 -9.76
C VAL A 114 5.93 -11.92 -8.37
N HIS A 115 6.32 -10.68 -8.23
CA HIS A 115 6.61 -10.08 -6.92
C HIS A 115 6.17 -8.62 -6.87
N LEU A 116 5.73 -8.17 -5.70
CA LEU A 116 5.49 -6.75 -5.44
C LEU A 116 6.83 -6.02 -5.44
N ASN A 117 7.06 -5.22 -6.46
CA ASN A 117 8.31 -4.47 -6.64
C ASN A 117 8.24 -3.13 -5.91
N SER A 118 7.15 -2.38 -6.05
CA SER A 118 6.99 -1.10 -5.37
C SER A 118 5.53 -0.78 -5.03
N ALA A 119 5.34 0.04 -3.99
CA ALA A 119 4.08 0.66 -3.64
C ALA A 119 4.30 2.17 -3.48
N VAL A 120 3.72 2.94 -4.38
CA VAL A 120 3.89 4.40 -4.47
C VAL A 120 2.59 5.10 -4.11
N ALA A 121 2.67 6.17 -3.31
CA ALA A 121 1.56 7.09 -3.10
C ALA A 121 1.86 8.46 -3.73
N VAL A 122 1.00 8.89 -4.65
CA VAL A 122 1.04 10.24 -5.23
C VAL A 122 0.21 11.17 -4.37
N VAL A 123 0.82 12.22 -3.84
CA VAL A 123 0.20 13.17 -2.91
C VAL A 123 0.19 14.57 -3.49
N ASP A 124 -1.02 15.15 -3.66
CA ASP A 124 -1.17 16.58 -3.98
C ASP A 124 -0.71 17.42 -2.78
N ALA A 125 0.49 18.00 -2.85
CA ALA A 125 1.10 18.76 -1.76
C ALA A 125 0.24 19.96 -1.33
N LYS A 126 -0.51 20.59 -2.27
CA LYS A 126 -1.39 21.72 -1.96
C LYS A 126 -2.62 21.31 -1.13
N LYS A 127 -3.03 20.04 -1.24
CA LYS A 127 -4.26 19.51 -0.61
C LYS A 127 -4.01 18.54 0.55
N CYS A 128 -2.76 18.16 0.82
CA CYS A 128 -2.37 17.16 1.81
C CYS A 128 -3.08 17.37 3.17
N LYS A 129 -2.95 18.57 3.76
CA LYS A 129 -3.59 18.89 5.04
C LYS A 129 -5.12 18.77 5.00
N THR A 130 -5.75 19.16 3.90
CA THR A 130 -7.19 19.10 3.73
C THR A 130 -7.67 17.66 3.61
N TYR A 131 -6.90 16.83 2.88
CA TYR A 131 -7.26 15.44 2.68
C TYR A 131 -7.05 14.59 3.94
N LEU A 132 -5.99 14.81 4.71
CA LEU A 132 -5.80 14.19 6.03
C LEU A 132 -7.00 14.49 6.95
N LYS A 133 -7.47 15.73 6.96
CA LYS A 133 -8.59 16.12 7.83
C LYS A 133 -9.93 15.51 7.42
N ASN A 134 -10.21 15.41 6.10
CA ASN A 134 -11.54 15.12 5.60
C ASN A 134 -11.71 13.68 5.11
N PHE A 135 -10.63 13.01 4.76
CA PHE A 135 -10.61 11.67 4.14
C PHE A 135 -9.56 10.76 4.78
N GLY A 136 -9.31 10.93 6.09
CA GLY A 136 -8.25 10.27 6.84
C GLY A 136 -8.16 8.78 6.54
N GLU A 137 -9.26 8.05 6.65
CA GLU A 137 -9.25 6.58 6.48
C GLU A 137 -8.58 6.09 5.19
N PHE A 138 -8.86 6.74 4.07
CA PHE A 138 -8.29 6.34 2.77
C PHE A 138 -6.94 6.99 2.52
N PHE A 139 -6.85 8.29 2.78
CA PHE A 139 -5.66 9.07 2.49
C PHE A 139 -4.49 8.70 3.43
N GLU A 140 -4.76 8.49 4.72
CA GLU A 140 -3.78 8.01 5.69
C GLU A 140 -3.27 6.62 5.31
N ASN A 141 -4.16 5.69 4.98
CA ASN A 141 -3.78 4.35 4.55
C ASN A 141 -2.86 4.36 3.33
N GLN A 142 -3.11 5.24 2.35
CA GLN A 142 -2.26 5.38 1.17
C GLN A 142 -0.85 5.87 1.55
N ILE A 143 -0.74 6.79 2.51
CA ILE A 143 0.55 7.29 3.01
C ILE A 143 1.27 6.24 3.85
N GLU A 144 0.58 5.61 4.80
CA GLU A 144 1.15 4.65 5.75
C GLU A 144 1.79 3.45 5.08
N HIS A 145 1.17 2.95 3.99
CA HIS A 145 1.60 1.72 3.32
C HIS A 145 2.50 1.96 2.10
N ALA A 146 2.79 3.21 1.76
CA ALA A 146 3.69 3.51 0.64
C ALA A 146 5.16 3.34 1.04
N GLY A 147 5.94 2.66 0.20
CA GLY A 147 7.40 2.66 0.28
C GLY A 147 8.01 3.94 -0.29
N THR A 148 7.32 4.55 -1.26
CA THR A 148 7.72 5.84 -1.85
C THR A 148 6.51 6.77 -1.94
N ILE A 149 6.70 8.03 -1.55
CA ILE A 149 5.69 9.07 -1.65
C ILE A 149 6.18 10.15 -2.62
N ILE A 150 5.39 10.46 -3.63
CA ILE A 150 5.74 11.45 -4.65
C ILE A 150 4.80 12.64 -4.53
N LEU A 151 5.35 13.80 -4.17
CA LEU A 151 4.58 15.03 -4.07
C LEU A 151 4.32 15.61 -5.46
N SER A 152 3.07 15.84 -5.78
CA SER A 152 2.67 16.56 -6.98
C SER A 152 2.42 18.04 -6.70
N ARG A 153 2.48 18.87 -7.75
CA ARG A 153 2.17 20.31 -7.73
C ARG A 153 3.05 21.13 -6.80
N THR A 154 4.29 20.71 -6.60
CA THR A 154 5.28 21.39 -5.76
C THR A 154 5.91 22.60 -6.41
N GLY A 155 5.97 22.68 -7.75
CA GLY A 155 6.68 23.73 -8.50
C GLY A 155 6.26 25.18 -8.19
N GLU A 156 5.02 25.40 -7.72
CA GLU A 156 4.53 26.73 -7.33
C GLU A 156 4.42 26.91 -5.82
N MET A 157 5.00 26.00 -5.03
CA MET A 157 4.94 26.06 -3.58
C MET A 157 6.24 26.60 -2.99
N SER A 158 6.14 27.35 -1.90
CA SER A 158 7.32 27.72 -1.12
C SER A 158 7.88 26.49 -0.40
N GLU A 159 9.19 26.49 -0.20
CA GLU A 159 9.92 25.43 0.52
C GLU A 159 9.31 25.17 1.91
N GLU A 160 8.89 26.22 2.60
CA GLU A 160 8.23 26.13 3.90
C GLU A 160 6.93 25.30 3.82
N LYS A 161 6.09 25.51 2.80
CA LYS A 161 4.84 24.74 2.61
C LYS A 161 5.11 23.31 2.24
N ILE A 162 6.15 23.05 1.44
CA ILE A 162 6.58 21.69 1.12
C ILE A 162 7.03 20.98 2.40
N ASN A 163 7.85 21.63 3.23
CA ASN A 163 8.32 21.09 4.50
C ASN A 163 7.18 20.83 5.49
N GLN A 164 6.17 21.70 5.54
CA GLN A 164 4.94 21.45 6.32
C GLN A 164 4.20 20.20 5.83
N CYS A 165 4.09 20.01 4.51
CA CYS A 165 3.48 18.82 3.93
C CYS A 165 4.28 17.55 4.30
N ILE A 166 5.61 17.60 4.19
CA ILE A 166 6.51 16.51 4.61
C ILE A 166 6.31 16.19 6.09
N GLY A 167 6.25 17.20 6.94
CA GLY A 167 6.03 17.04 8.39
C GLY A 167 4.71 16.33 8.70
N LEU A 168 3.64 16.61 7.96
CA LEU A 168 2.37 15.91 8.10
C LEU A 168 2.47 14.45 7.64
N ILE A 169 3.11 14.19 6.51
CA ILE A 169 3.32 12.84 5.99
C ILE A 169 4.14 11.99 6.95
N ARG A 170 5.20 12.56 7.52
CA ARG A 170 6.09 11.86 8.47
C ARG A 170 5.42 11.45 9.78
N GLN A 171 4.30 12.08 10.15
CA GLN A 171 3.48 11.63 11.30
C GLN A 171 2.79 10.28 11.03
N HIS A 172 2.57 9.92 9.77
CA HIS A 172 1.92 8.68 9.34
C HIS A 172 2.90 7.67 8.75
N ASN A 173 4.00 8.14 8.16
CA ASN A 173 5.02 7.27 7.57
C ASN A 173 6.42 7.86 7.73
N GLU A 174 7.17 7.32 8.67
CA GLU A 174 8.53 7.76 8.98
C GLU A 174 9.57 7.29 7.96
N LYS A 175 9.31 6.13 7.30
CA LYS A 175 10.31 5.39 6.52
C LYS A 175 10.27 5.68 5.02
N ALA A 176 9.09 5.97 4.46
CA ALA A 176 8.94 6.12 3.01
C ALA A 176 9.94 7.12 2.42
N ALA A 177 10.50 6.81 1.26
CA ALA A 177 11.21 7.81 0.47
C ALA A 177 10.23 8.90 0.00
N ILE A 178 10.60 10.19 0.11
CA ILE A 178 9.73 11.28 -0.31
C ILE A 178 10.41 12.07 -1.44
N ILE A 179 9.78 12.09 -2.62
CA ILE A 179 10.21 12.89 -3.76
C ILE A 179 9.41 14.19 -3.78
N THR A 180 10.12 15.31 -3.66
CA THR A 180 9.54 16.66 -3.59
C THR A 180 9.79 17.52 -4.82
N THR A 181 10.77 17.13 -5.65
CA THR A 181 11.13 17.86 -6.87
C THR A 181 9.97 17.83 -7.86
N PRO A 182 9.64 18.96 -8.49
CA PRO A 182 8.60 18.99 -9.55
C PRO A 182 8.88 17.97 -10.65
N TRP A 183 7.84 17.30 -11.12
CA TRP A 183 8.00 16.24 -12.12
C TRP A 183 8.56 16.72 -13.46
N ASP A 184 8.34 17.97 -13.81
CA ASP A 184 8.86 18.57 -15.03
C ASP A 184 10.38 18.74 -14.98
N GLU A 185 10.96 18.77 -13.80
CA GLU A 185 12.39 18.89 -13.54
C GLU A 185 13.10 17.54 -13.35
N LEU A 186 12.34 16.43 -13.26
CA LEU A 186 12.86 15.08 -13.06
C LEU A 186 12.67 14.23 -14.32
N ASP A 187 13.73 13.52 -14.71
CA ASP A 187 13.63 12.41 -15.66
C ASP A 187 12.87 11.24 -15.04
N GLY A 188 11.97 10.61 -15.81
CA GLY A 188 11.22 9.43 -15.38
C GLY A 188 12.09 8.28 -14.91
N LYS A 189 13.29 8.11 -15.49
CA LYS A 189 14.27 7.09 -15.03
C LYS A 189 14.74 7.35 -13.62
N LYS A 190 15.04 8.60 -13.26
CA LYS A 190 15.42 8.96 -11.89
C LYS A 190 14.28 8.74 -10.88
N ILE A 191 13.05 9.01 -11.31
CA ILE A 191 11.87 8.70 -10.47
C ILE A 191 11.79 7.19 -10.26
N MET A 192 11.97 6.39 -11.32
CA MET A 192 11.89 4.93 -11.22
C MET A 192 13.01 4.35 -10.37
N GLU A 193 14.25 4.85 -10.53
CA GLU A 193 15.39 4.48 -9.67
C GLU A 193 15.11 4.77 -8.19
N ALA A 194 14.50 5.91 -7.86
CA ALA A 194 14.13 6.24 -6.48
C ALA A 194 13.01 5.34 -5.94
N ILE A 195 12.04 4.95 -6.79
CA ILE A 195 10.97 4.02 -6.43
C ILE A 195 11.54 2.63 -6.14
N GLU A 196 12.42 2.13 -6.99
CA GLU A 196 13.04 0.80 -6.82
C GLU A 196 14.08 0.79 -5.68
N GLY A 197 14.87 1.85 -5.53
CA GLY A 197 15.91 1.96 -4.51
C GLY A 197 15.37 2.09 -3.08
N ALA A 198 14.15 2.55 -2.90
CA ALA A 198 13.54 2.65 -1.56
C ALA A 198 13.41 1.28 -0.87
N LYS A 199 13.16 0.23 -1.64
CA LYS A 199 13.05 -1.14 -1.14
C LYS A 199 14.39 -1.72 -0.72
N ASP A 200 15.43 -1.46 -1.50
CA ASP A 200 16.79 -1.93 -1.20
C ASP A 200 17.30 -1.30 0.10
N LEU A 201 17.05 -0.02 0.30
CA LEU A 201 17.42 0.70 1.53
C LEU A 201 16.69 0.14 2.77
N GLU A 202 15.41 -0.21 2.66
CA GLU A 202 14.65 -0.80 3.76
C GLU A 202 15.19 -2.20 4.10
N ALA A 203 15.53 -3.01 3.10
CA ALA A 203 16.12 -4.33 3.28
C ALA A 203 17.53 -4.26 3.92
N GLU A 204 18.36 -3.30 3.51
CA GLU A 204 19.66 -3.04 4.12
C GLU A 204 19.57 -2.58 5.57
N LEU A 205 18.65 -1.68 5.89
CA LEU A 205 18.40 -1.21 7.26
C LEU A 205 17.91 -2.34 8.17
N LEU A 206 16.99 -3.18 7.69
CA LEU A 206 16.50 -4.34 8.42
C LEU A 206 17.63 -5.32 8.71
N LYS A 207 18.49 -5.57 7.73
CA LYS A 207 19.65 -6.46 7.88
C LYS A 207 20.64 -5.89 8.89
N ALA A 208 20.94 -4.59 8.85
CA ALA A 208 21.84 -3.96 9.82
C ALA A 208 21.31 -4.06 11.25
N VAL A 209 20.00 -3.84 11.47
CA VAL A 209 19.37 -3.99 12.78
C VAL A 209 19.40 -5.43 13.28
N MET A 210 19.21 -6.41 12.40
CA MET A 210 19.31 -7.82 12.78
C MET A 210 20.75 -8.21 13.15
N GLU A 211 21.74 -7.72 12.40
CA GLU A 211 23.17 -7.96 12.70
C GLU A 211 23.59 -7.31 14.03
N GLU A 212 23.07 -6.11 14.39
CA GLU A 212 23.32 -5.49 15.69
C GLU A 212 22.74 -6.32 16.85
N HIS A 213 21.54 -6.89 16.69
CA HIS A 213 20.93 -7.74 17.72
C HIS A 213 21.64 -9.09 17.90
N GLU A 214 22.23 -9.67 16.86
CA GLU A 214 23.03 -10.89 16.98
C GLU A 214 24.34 -10.66 17.76
N HIS A 215 24.91 -9.44 17.70
CA HIS A 215 26.12 -9.10 18.43
C HIS A 215 25.91 -8.83 19.93
N GLU A 216 24.70 -8.46 20.36
CA GLU A 216 24.41 -8.24 21.78
C GLU A 216 24.23 -9.53 22.59
N HIS A 217 24.00 -10.69 21.94
CA HIS A 217 23.77 -11.96 22.64
C HIS A 217 25.04 -12.78 22.92
N HIS A 218 26.25 -12.33 22.52
CA HIS A 218 27.48 -13.10 22.69
C HIS A 218 28.39 -12.71 23.86
N HIS A 219 27.95 -11.87 24.81
CA HIS A 219 28.76 -11.54 25.99
C HIS A 219 27.99 -11.81 27.30
N HIS A 220 27.79 -13.10 27.60
CA HIS A 220 27.62 -13.57 28.98
C HIS A 220 28.25 -14.96 29.10
N ASP A 221 29.60 -14.98 29.18
CA ASP A 221 30.27 -16.08 29.80
C ASP A 221 30.11 -15.92 31.30
N HIS A 222 29.35 -16.80 31.91
CA HIS A 222 29.23 -16.92 33.36
C HIS A 222 30.26 -17.93 33.84
N ASP A 223 31.26 -17.46 34.57
CA ASP A 223 32.07 -18.27 35.46
C ASP A 223 31.16 -18.84 36.55
N ASP A 224 31.13 -20.19 36.59
CA ASP A 224 30.45 -20.99 37.61
C ASP A 224 31.21 -20.90 38.93
N GLU A 225 30.63 -20.34 39.97
CA GLU A 225 30.93 -20.70 41.35
C GLU A 225 29.68 -21.21 42.08
N CYS A 226 29.71 -22.49 42.39
CA CYS A 226 28.71 -23.24 43.12
C CYS A 226 28.52 -22.68 44.55
N CYS A 227 27.28 -22.38 44.93
CA CYS A 227 26.85 -22.36 46.31
C CYS A 227 25.54 -23.16 46.46
N HIS A 228 25.63 -24.29 47.12
CA HIS A 228 24.49 -25.08 47.60
C HIS A 228 23.75 -24.30 48.70
N HIS A 229 22.45 -24.09 48.46
CA HIS A 229 21.51 -23.81 49.55
C HIS A 229 20.28 -24.70 49.39
N ASP A 230 20.13 -25.59 50.36
CA ASP A 230 18.90 -26.36 50.61
C ASP A 230 17.82 -25.42 51.09
N HIS A 231 16.69 -25.42 50.43
CA HIS A 231 15.46 -24.84 50.95
C HIS A 231 14.31 -25.83 50.82
N ASP A 232 13.78 -26.19 51.99
CA ASP A 232 12.56 -26.97 52.19
C ASP A 232 11.37 -26.29 51.50
N HIS A 233 10.65 -27.05 50.70
CA HIS A 233 9.37 -26.65 50.11
C HIS A 233 8.22 -27.01 51.03
N GLU A 234 7.56 -25.99 51.62
CA GLU A 234 6.23 -26.14 52.14
C GLU A 234 5.21 -25.95 51.01
N GLU A 235 4.34 -26.93 50.83
CA GLU A 235 3.25 -26.95 49.88
C GLU A 235 2.13 -26.00 50.34
N HIS A 236 1.81 -25.00 49.54
CA HIS A 236 0.58 -24.21 49.67
C HIS A 236 -0.35 -24.50 48.50
N GLU A 237 -1.41 -25.25 48.80
CA GLU A 237 -2.55 -25.42 47.90
C GLU A 237 -3.37 -24.12 47.88
N HIS A 238 -3.52 -23.50 46.71
CA HIS A 238 -4.51 -22.44 46.48
C HIS A 238 -5.62 -22.94 45.57
N HIS A 239 -6.77 -23.20 46.16
CA HIS A 239 -8.03 -23.36 45.47
C HIS A 239 -8.54 -21.98 45.04
N HIS A 240 -8.72 -21.78 43.73
CA HIS A 240 -9.50 -20.67 43.19
C HIS A 240 -10.76 -21.23 42.54
N ASP A 241 -11.88 -21.07 43.26
CA ASP A 241 -13.22 -21.22 42.69
C ASP A 241 -13.55 -19.93 41.92
N HIS A 242 -13.82 -20.05 40.63
CA HIS A 242 -14.40 -18.99 39.81
C HIS A 242 -15.80 -19.41 39.38
N ASP A 243 -16.79 -18.90 40.10
CA ASP A 243 -18.18 -18.90 39.66
C ASP A 243 -18.34 -17.85 38.57
N HIS A 244 -18.73 -18.24 37.36
CA HIS A 244 -19.16 -17.37 36.28
C HIS A 244 -20.69 -17.42 36.17
N ASP A 245 -21.35 -16.40 36.67
CA ASP A 245 -22.75 -16.14 36.40
C ASP A 245 -22.87 -15.58 34.96
N HIS A 246 -23.61 -16.33 34.12
CA HIS A 246 -24.05 -15.88 32.81
C HIS A 246 -25.43 -15.25 32.94
N GLU A 247 -25.50 -13.93 32.81
CA GLU A 247 -26.78 -13.24 32.59
C GLU A 247 -27.11 -13.27 31.09
N GLU A 248 -28.23 -13.94 30.79
CA GLU A 248 -28.84 -13.96 29.46
C GLU A 248 -29.59 -12.66 29.22
N HIS A 249 -29.17 -11.87 28.22
CA HIS A 249 -29.95 -10.71 27.73
C HIS A 249 -30.79 -11.13 26.54
N GLU A 250 -32.09 -11.26 26.77
CA GLU A 250 -33.09 -11.36 25.70
C GLU A 250 -33.31 -9.98 25.06
N HIS A 251 -33.07 -9.85 23.76
CA HIS A 251 -33.45 -8.70 22.97
C HIS A 251 -34.76 -8.99 22.25
N HIS A 252 -35.83 -8.35 22.69
CA HIS A 252 -37.08 -8.27 21.95
C HIS A 252 -36.93 -7.16 20.85
N HIS A 253 -37.11 -7.55 19.60
CA HIS A 253 -37.31 -6.64 18.50
C HIS A 253 -38.80 -6.57 18.15
N ASP A 254 -39.44 -5.46 18.49
CA ASP A 254 -40.76 -5.12 17.99
C ASP A 254 -40.60 -4.47 16.59
N HIS A 255 -41.20 -5.08 15.57
CA HIS A 255 -41.34 -4.53 14.25
C HIS A 255 -42.74 -3.95 14.09
N ASP A 256 -42.84 -2.63 14.14
CA ASP A 256 -44.05 -1.94 13.71
C ASP A 256 -44.00 -1.75 12.18
N HIS A 257 -44.92 -2.39 11.48
CA HIS A 257 -45.22 -2.13 10.06
C HIS A 257 -46.28 -1.05 9.94
N GLU A 258 -45.89 0.14 9.48
CA GLU A 258 -46.84 1.13 8.99
C GLU A 258 -47.10 0.90 7.49
N GLU A 259 -48.35 0.59 7.15
CA GLU A 259 -48.87 0.50 5.80
C GLU A 259 -49.16 1.91 5.26
N HIS A 260 -48.50 2.30 4.18
CA HIS A 260 -48.86 3.48 3.41
C HIS A 260 -49.75 3.13 2.24
N GLU A 261 -51.04 3.52 2.35
CA GLU A 261 -52.00 3.50 1.25
C GLU A 261 -51.68 4.61 0.25
N HIS A 262 -51.55 4.26 -1.03
CA HIS A 262 -51.48 5.21 -2.15
C HIS A 262 -52.89 5.44 -2.69
N HIS A 263 -53.37 6.66 -2.54
CA HIS A 263 -54.53 7.18 -3.30
C HIS A 263 -54.03 7.80 -4.61
N HIS A 264 -54.61 7.30 -5.72
CA HIS A 264 -54.54 7.94 -7.02
C HIS A 264 -55.77 8.86 -7.18
N ASP A 265 -55.50 10.10 -7.60
CA ASP A 265 -56.35 10.91 -8.47
C ASP A 265 -55.46 11.74 -9.40
#